data_a4c4cdb93c6bfc0f3c6f0a022d40bf5e
#
_entry.id   a4c4cdb93c6bfc0f3c6f0a022d40bf5e
#
_cell.length_a   1.000
_cell.length_b   1.000
_cell.length_c   1.000
_cell.angle_alpha   90.00
_cell.angle_beta   90.00
_cell.angle_gamma   90.00
#
_symmetry.space_group_name_H-M   'P 1'
#
loop_
_entity.id
_entity.type
_entity.pdbx_description
1 polymer ?
#
loop_
_entity_poly.entity_id
_entity_poly.type
_entity_poly.pdbx_seq_one_letter_code
_entity_poly.pdbx_strand_id
1 'polypeptide(L)'
;MSFHQVEEWFEIFRQFGYLPGFILLYIRAIIPVFPLALYILINIQAYGPILGILISWLGLISGTFTVYLICKRLVNTERMQRIKQRTAVQRLISFIDRQGLIPLFILLCFPFTPNTLINFVASLSYIRPKYYFIVLASSKLVSTIILGYLGKEITTILTHPLRGILMLVVLVVFWIVGKKLEQHFMGSKKE
;
A
#
# COMPACT_ATOMS: atom_id res chain seq x y z
N MET A 1 4.81 -15.12 -25.40
CA MET A 1 4.51 -15.89 -24.17
C MET A 1 3.18 -16.58 -24.42
N SER A 2 3.15 -17.91 -24.52
CA SER A 2 1.91 -18.63 -24.77
C SER A 2 1.09 -18.77 -23.48
N PHE A 3 -0.24 -18.81 -23.58
CA PHE A 3 -1.14 -18.99 -22.43
C PHE A 3 -0.75 -20.21 -21.58
N HIS A 4 -0.29 -21.30 -22.18
CA HIS A 4 0.22 -22.49 -21.51
C HIS A 4 1.38 -22.22 -20.53
N GLN A 5 2.31 -21.36 -20.92
CA GLN A 5 3.45 -21.01 -20.04
C GLN A 5 2.99 -20.26 -18.79
N VAL A 6 1.96 -19.43 -18.91
CA VAL A 6 1.42 -18.69 -17.77
C VAL A 6 0.69 -19.63 -16.80
N GLU A 7 -0.05 -20.62 -17.30
CA GLU A 7 -0.72 -21.63 -16.47
C GLU A 7 0.28 -22.51 -15.72
N GLU A 8 1.36 -22.97 -16.37
CA GLU A 8 2.43 -23.73 -15.73
C GLU A 8 3.08 -22.94 -14.58
N TRP A 9 3.32 -21.64 -14.77
CA TRP A 9 3.85 -20.78 -13.68
C TRP A 9 2.89 -20.69 -12.49
N PHE A 10 1.58 -20.60 -12.74
CA PHE A 10 0.59 -20.58 -11.66
C PHE A 10 0.47 -21.94 -10.95
N GLU A 11 0.64 -23.05 -11.65
CA GLU A 11 0.65 -24.40 -11.06
C GLU A 11 1.88 -24.60 -10.17
N ILE A 12 3.06 -24.22 -10.63
CA ILE A 12 4.29 -24.24 -9.83
C ILE A 12 4.12 -23.36 -8.58
N PHE A 13 3.54 -22.16 -8.77
CA PHE A 13 3.27 -21.22 -7.67
C PHE A 13 2.33 -21.82 -6.61
N ARG A 14 1.32 -22.61 -7.04
CA ARG A 14 0.38 -23.33 -6.17
C ARG A 14 1.02 -24.54 -5.47
N GLN A 15 1.95 -25.23 -6.09
CA GLN A 15 2.64 -26.39 -5.49
C GLN A 15 3.40 -26.04 -4.19
N PHE A 16 3.92 -24.84 -4.11
CA PHE A 16 4.57 -24.32 -2.89
C PHE A 16 3.57 -23.78 -1.84
N GLY A 17 2.28 -24.06 -2.01
CA GLY A 17 1.21 -23.59 -1.11
C GLY A 17 1.01 -22.09 -1.15
N TYR A 18 0.70 -21.49 0.00
CA TYR A 18 0.39 -20.05 0.12
C TYR A 18 1.63 -19.18 0.37
N LEU A 19 2.78 -19.82 0.62
CA LEU A 19 4.03 -19.15 1.00
C LEU A 19 4.56 -18.20 -0.09
N PRO A 20 4.59 -18.57 -1.38
CA PRO A 20 5.08 -17.67 -2.43
C PRO A 20 4.26 -16.38 -2.52
N GLY A 21 2.94 -16.47 -2.44
CA GLY A 21 2.06 -15.30 -2.47
C GLY A 21 2.28 -14.37 -1.28
N PHE A 22 2.49 -14.91 -0.09
CA PHE A 22 2.84 -14.14 1.10
C PHE A 22 4.20 -13.45 0.95
N ILE A 23 5.24 -14.20 0.56
CA ILE A 23 6.61 -13.68 0.39
C ILE A 23 6.64 -12.58 -0.67
N LEU A 24 5.90 -12.75 -1.76
CA LEU A 24 5.80 -11.78 -2.84
C LEU A 24 5.34 -10.41 -2.33
N LEU A 25 4.27 -10.37 -1.53
CA LEU A 25 3.75 -9.13 -0.95
C LEU A 25 4.62 -8.60 0.18
N TYR A 26 5.26 -9.49 0.94
CA TYR A 26 6.21 -9.12 1.98
C TYR A 26 7.42 -8.38 1.39
N ILE A 27 8.06 -8.95 0.36
CA ILE A 27 9.21 -8.33 -0.33
C ILE A 27 8.78 -7.03 -1.01
N ARG A 28 7.63 -7.01 -1.67
CA ARG A 28 7.07 -5.82 -2.30
C ARG A 28 6.89 -4.67 -1.30
N ALA A 29 6.52 -4.95 -0.07
CA ALA A 29 6.37 -3.93 0.96
C ALA A 29 7.71 -3.26 1.34
N ILE A 30 8.82 -4.00 1.20
CA ILE A 30 10.18 -3.51 1.43
C ILE A 30 10.70 -2.78 0.18
N ILE A 31 10.54 -3.40 -0.99
CA ILE A 31 11.05 -2.92 -2.28
C ILE A 31 9.87 -2.71 -3.24
N PRO A 32 9.31 -1.49 -3.32
CA PRO A 32 8.13 -1.20 -4.14
C PRO A 32 8.52 -1.00 -5.62
N VAL A 33 8.77 -2.09 -6.35
CA VAL A 33 9.19 -2.02 -7.78
C VAL A 33 7.99 -1.81 -8.70
N PHE A 34 6.90 -2.57 -8.48
CA PHE A 34 5.71 -2.54 -9.33
C PHE A 34 4.47 -2.06 -8.57
N PRO A 35 3.40 -1.65 -9.28
CA PRO A 35 2.13 -1.27 -8.67
C PRO A 35 1.54 -2.40 -7.80
N LEU A 36 1.00 -2.05 -6.63
CA LEU A 36 0.44 -3.01 -5.66
C LEU A 36 -0.67 -3.90 -6.28
N ALA A 37 -1.47 -3.30 -7.16
CA ALA A 37 -2.57 -4.00 -7.80
C ALA A 37 -2.13 -5.27 -8.56
N LEU A 38 -0.98 -5.24 -9.25
CA LEU A 38 -0.47 -6.40 -9.97
C LEU A 38 -0.19 -7.59 -9.05
N TYR A 39 0.42 -7.35 -7.90
CA TYR A 39 0.73 -8.40 -6.94
C TYR A 39 -0.52 -9.02 -6.33
N ILE A 40 -1.53 -8.19 -6.03
CA ILE A 40 -2.82 -8.66 -5.52
C ILE A 40 -3.53 -9.51 -6.57
N LEU A 41 -3.50 -9.08 -7.84
CA LEU A 41 -4.08 -9.84 -8.95
C LEU A 41 -3.42 -11.20 -9.14
N ILE A 42 -2.09 -11.28 -9.08
CA ILE A 42 -1.34 -12.55 -9.15
C ILE A 42 -1.85 -13.49 -8.06
N ASN A 43 -1.98 -13.02 -6.81
CA ASN A 43 -2.48 -13.85 -5.72
C ASN A 43 -3.95 -14.25 -5.90
N ILE A 44 -4.79 -13.37 -6.43
CA ILE A 44 -6.20 -13.69 -6.71
C ILE A 44 -6.30 -14.75 -7.82
N GLN A 45 -5.50 -14.66 -8.86
CA GLN A 45 -5.47 -15.65 -9.93
C GLN A 45 -4.92 -17.00 -9.44
N ALA A 46 -3.89 -16.99 -8.59
CA ALA A 46 -3.29 -18.21 -8.07
C ALA A 46 -4.18 -18.92 -7.04
N TYR A 47 -4.77 -18.18 -6.10
CA TYR A 47 -5.42 -18.74 -4.90
C TYR A 47 -6.92 -18.46 -4.80
N GLY A 48 -7.48 -17.79 -5.80
CA GLY A 48 -8.86 -17.33 -5.76
C GLY A 48 -9.06 -16.01 -5.00
N PRO A 49 -10.25 -15.38 -5.10
CA PRO A 49 -10.48 -14.03 -4.63
C PRO A 49 -10.33 -13.88 -3.11
N ILE A 50 -10.88 -14.80 -2.33
CA ILE A 50 -10.87 -14.70 -0.86
C ILE A 50 -9.45 -14.95 -0.31
N LEU A 51 -8.87 -16.10 -0.65
CA LEU A 51 -7.53 -16.47 -0.17
C LEU A 51 -6.45 -15.55 -0.74
N GLY A 52 -6.55 -15.16 -2.01
CA GLY A 52 -5.62 -14.22 -2.63
C GLY A 52 -5.60 -12.86 -1.93
N ILE A 53 -6.77 -12.33 -1.54
CA ILE A 53 -6.86 -11.10 -0.76
C ILE A 53 -6.27 -11.28 0.64
N LEU A 54 -6.59 -12.38 1.34
CA LEU A 54 -6.09 -12.63 2.70
C LEU A 54 -4.57 -12.79 2.73
N ILE A 55 -4.01 -13.58 1.80
CA ILE A 55 -2.55 -13.79 1.69
C ILE A 55 -1.86 -12.47 1.35
N SER A 56 -2.41 -11.70 0.42
CA SER A 56 -1.90 -10.39 0.04
C SER A 56 -1.90 -9.42 1.22
N TRP A 57 -2.99 -9.37 1.96
CA TRP A 57 -3.13 -8.55 3.15
C TRP A 57 -2.10 -8.92 4.22
N LEU A 58 -1.96 -10.21 4.55
CA LEU A 58 -1.00 -10.71 5.54
C LEU A 58 0.45 -10.40 5.15
N GLY A 59 0.83 -10.66 3.90
CA GLY A 59 2.17 -10.36 3.40
C GLY A 59 2.47 -8.86 3.43
N LEU A 60 1.49 -8.05 3.02
CA LEU A 60 1.63 -6.60 2.95
C LEU A 60 1.77 -5.96 4.35
N ILE A 61 0.93 -6.34 5.31
CA ILE A 61 1.03 -5.79 6.67
C ILE A 61 2.32 -6.23 7.36
N SER A 62 2.70 -7.51 7.21
CA SER A 62 3.92 -8.05 7.82
C SER A 62 5.16 -7.32 7.29
N GLY A 63 5.29 -7.18 5.97
CA GLY A 63 6.41 -6.48 5.35
C GLY A 63 6.45 -4.99 5.70
N THR A 64 5.30 -4.30 5.61
CA THR A 64 5.20 -2.88 5.95
C THR A 64 5.51 -2.61 7.42
N PHE A 65 5.01 -3.45 8.32
CA PHE A 65 5.27 -3.32 9.75
C PHE A 65 6.73 -3.61 10.09
N THR A 66 7.36 -4.58 9.40
CA THR A 66 8.80 -4.83 9.54
C THR A 66 9.62 -3.59 9.18
N VAL A 67 9.32 -2.95 8.04
CA VAL A 67 9.99 -1.68 7.63
C VAL A 67 9.77 -0.60 8.69
N TYR A 68 8.54 -0.43 9.17
CA TYR A 68 8.24 0.53 10.24
C TYR A 68 9.09 0.27 11.49
N LEU A 69 9.19 -0.97 11.96
CA LEU A 69 9.96 -1.33 13.15
C LEU A 69 11.47 -1.09 12.96
N ILE A 70 12.00 -1.44 11.78
CA ILE A 70 13.40 -1.17 11.44
C ILE A 70 13.67 0.34 11.48
N CYS A 71 12.84 1.15 10.80
CA CYS A 71 12.97 2.60 10.82
C CYS A 71 12.84 3.18 12.23
N LYS A 72 11.91 2.66 13.03
CA LYS A 72 11.73 3.11 14.42
C LYS A 72 12.90 2.77 15.33
N ARG A 73 13.58 1.63 15.11
CA ARG A 73 14.81 1.28 15.83
C ARG A 73 15.99 2.16 15.41
N LEU A 74 16.03 2.54 14.14
CA LEU A 74 17.09 3.37 13.57
C LEU A 74 16.88 4.88 13.78
N VAL A 75 15.79 5.30 14.45
CA VAL A 75 15.43 6.72 14.63
C VAL A 75 16.54 7.55 15.28
N ASN A 76 17.34 6.95 16.15
CA ASN A 76 18.44 7.63 16.87
C ASN A 76 19.74 7.72 16.06
N THR A 77 19.82 7.14 14.85
CA THR A 77 21.00 7.25 13.99
C THR A 77 21.10 8.66 13.41
N GLU A 78 22.34 9.14 13.20
CA GLU A 78 22.59 10.48 12.64
C GLU A 78 21.88 10.69 11.30
N ARG A 79 21.85 9.67 10.44
CA ARG A 79 21.16 9.74 9.14
C ARG A 79 19.67 9.98 9.30
N MET A 80 19.02 9.28 10.22
CA MET A 80 17.58 9.44 10.50
C MET A 80 17.28 10.80 11.13
N GLN A 81 18.14 11.29 12.02
CA GLN A 81 17.99 12.61 12.63
C GLN A 81 18.13 13.73 11.58
N ARG A 82 19.05 13.62 10.64
CA ARG A 82 19.17 14.57 9.50
C ARG A 82 17.91 14.58 8.63
N ILE A 83 17.31 13.40 8.36
CA ILE A 83 16.06 13.31 7.60
C ILE A 83 14.89 13.89 8.41
N LYS A 84 14.81 13.60 9.71
CA LYS A 84 13.79 14.11 10.62
C LYS A 84 13.80 15.65 10.69
N GLN A 85 14.96 16.28 10.55
CA GLN A 85 15.12 17.76 10.55
C GLN A 85 14.63 18.43 9.28
N ARG A 86 14.36 17.70 8.20
CA ARG A 86 13.82 18.30 6.97
C ARG A 86 12.42 18.87 7.22
N THR A 87 12.20 20.10 6.81
CA THR A 87 10.93 20.83 7.02
C THR A 87 9.69 20.05 6.57
N ALA A 88 9.77 19.38 5.41
CA ALA A 88 8.67 18.58 4.89
C ALA A 88 8.35 17.38 5.80
N VAL A 89 9.38 16.71 6.33
CA VAL A 89 9.22 15.55 7.23
C VAL A 89 8.64 16.01 8.57
N GLN A 90 9.14 17.11 9.13
CA GLN A 90 8.64 17.67 10.38
C GLN A 90 7.17 18.09 10.30
N ARG A 91 6.75 18.67 9.17
CA ARG A 91 5.33 19.00 8.95
C ARG A 91 4.44 17.76 8.93
N LEU A 92 4.88 16.69 8.26
CA LEU A 92 4.14 15.43 8.25
C LEU A 92 4.10 14.77 9.63
N ILE A 93 5.22 14.78 10.37
CA ILE A 93 5.26 14.27 11.75
C ILE A 93 4.29 15.07 12.61
N SER A 94 4.38 16.40 12.62
CA SER A 94 3.51 17.25 13.41
C SER A 94 2.03 17.12 13.03
N PHE A 95 1.74 16.90 11.77
CA PHE A 95 0.39 16.61 11.28
C PHE A 95 -0.15 15.31 11.88
N ILE A 96 0.63 14.22 11.79
CA ILE A 96 0.25 12.92 12.34
C ILE A 96 0.09 13.00 13.86
N ASP A 97 1.03 13.66 14.54
CA ASP A 97 1.03 13.77 16.01
C ASP A 97 -0.11 14.65 16.55
N ARG A 98 -0.53 15.67 15.80
CA ARG A 98 -1.64 16.57 16.21
C ARG A 98 -3.02 16.04 15.89
N GLN A 99 -3.19 15.42 14.71
CA GLN A 99 -4.50 14.98 14.24
C GLN A 99 -4.81 13.52 14.57
N GLY A 100 -3.83 12.78 15.08
CA GLY A 100 -4.00 11.41 15.55
C GLY A 100 -4.02 10.36 14.42
N LEU A 101 -4.73 9.27 14.68
CA LEU A 101 -4.66 8.06 13.85
C LEU A 101 -5.59 8.08 12.63
N ILE A 102 -6.66 8.89 12.65
CA ILE A 102 -7.67 8.91 11.58
C ILE A 102 -7.09 9.39 10.24
N PRO A 103 -6.38 10.52 10.16
CA PRO A 103 -5.74 10.95 8.93
C PRO A 103 -4.70 9.95 8.42
N LEU A 104 -3.96 9.33 9.33
CA LEU A 104 -3.00 8.28 8.98
C LEU A 104 -3.70 7.07 8.35
N PHE A 105 -4.84 6.65 8.91
CA PHE A 105 -5.67 5.59 8.34
C PHE A 105 -6.12 5.94 6.93
N ILE A 106 -6.69 7.13 6.73
CA ILE A 106 -7.15 7.59 5.42
C ILE A 106 -5.99 7.59 4.41
N LEU A 107 -4.84 8.18 4.76
CA LEU A 107 -3.66 8.22 3.90
C LEU A 107 -3.16 6.83 3.52
N LEU A 108 -3.21 5.86 4.44
CA LEU A 108 -2.79 4.49 4.21
C LEU A 108 -3.82 3.65 3.41
N CYS A 109 -5.10 4.03 3.44
CA CYS A 109 -6.14 3.41 2.61
C CYS A 109 -5.97 3.75 1.12
N PHE A 110 -5.44 4.94 0.80
CA PHE A 110 -5.26 5.36 -0.59
C PHE A 110 -4.12 4.58 -1.26
N PRO A 111 -4.39 3.81 -2.33
CA PRO A 111 -3.39 2.98 -2.98
C PRO A 111 -2.32 3.76 -3.73
N PHE A 112 -2.59 5.04 -4.09
CA PHE A 112 -1.70 5.91 -4.86
C PHE A 112 -0.85 6.84 -4.02
N THR A 113 -1.08 6.93 -2.71
CA THR A 113 -0.17 7.66 -1.82
C THR A 113 1.16 6.91 -1.71
N PRO A 114 2.28 7.62 -1.61
CA PRO A 114 3.58 6.98 -1.39
C PRO A 114 3.63 6.35 0.01
N ASN A 115 2.98 5.18 0.13
CA ASN A 115 2.84 4.45 1.40
C ASN A 115 4.15 4.29 2.15
N THR A 116 5.26 4.10 1.42
CA THR A 116 6.60 3.99 1.99
C THR A 116 6.99 5.26 2.74
N LEU A 117 6.68 6.45 2.17
CA LEU A 117 6.96 7.72 2.83
C LEU A 117 6.11 7.90 4.10
N ILE A 118 4.81 7.55 4.03
CA ILE A 118 3.90 7.65 5.18
C ILE A 118 4.36 6.71 6.30
N ASN A 119 4.72 5.47 5.97
CA ASN A 119 5.24 4.49 6.93
C ASN A 119 6.55 4.97 7.57
N PHE A 120 7.42 5.55 6.75
CA PHE A 120 8.67 6.13 7.23
C PHE A 120 8.41 7.28 8.21
N VAL A 121 7.55 8.24 7.84
CA VAL A 121 7.20 9.38 8.71
C VAL A 121 6.50 8.91 9.99
N ALA A 122 5.58 7.95 9.89
CA ALA A 122 4.92 7.35 11.05
C ALA A 122 5.92 6.69 12.01
N SER A 123 7.01 6.10 11.48
CA SER A 123 8.08 5.54 12.33
C SER A 123 8.86 6.59 13.13
N LEU A 124 8.93 7.83 12.61
CA LEU A 124 9.59 8.97 13.24
C LEU A 124 8.66 9.74 14.20
N SER A 125 7.35 9.47 14.17
CA SER A 125 6.34 10.08 15.03
C SER A 125 6.29 9.44 16.43
N TYR A 126 5.54 10.08 17.37
CA TYR A 126 5.34 9.56 18.71
C TYR A 126 4.31 8.42 18.81
N ILE A 127 3.78 7.94 17.69
CA ILE A 127 2.80 6.85 17.69
C ILE A 127 3.43 5.57 18.24
N ARG A 128 2.74 4.94 19.16
CA ARG A 128 3.14 3.64 19.71
C ARG A 128 2.95 2.55 18.64
N PRO A 129 3.87 1.58 18.51
CA PRO A 129 3.82 0.53 17.49
C PRO A 129 2.48 -0.24 17.46
N LYS A 130 1.87 -0.47 18.63
CA LYS A 130 0.59 -1.18 18.74
C LYS A 130 -0.55 -0.45 18.00
N TYR A 131 -0.67 0.86 18.19
CA TYR A 131 -1.72 1.65 17.52
C TYR A 131 -1.44 1.80 16.03
N TYR A 132 -0.17 1.98 15.67
CA TYR A 132 0.22 1.98 14.27
C TYR A 132 -0.14 0.66 13.57
N PHE A 133 0.12 -0.50 14.21
CA PHE A 133 -0.21 -1.81 13.65
C PHE A 133 -1.72 -1.96 13.39
N ILE A 134 -2.58 -1.52 14.33
CA ILE A 134 -4.04 -1.58 14.17
C ILE A 134 -4.48 -0.74 12.96
N VAL A 135 -3.98 0.49 12.86
CA VAL A 135 -4.29 1.39 11.74
C VAL A 135 -3.78 0.83 10.43
N LEU A 136 -2.56 0.30 10.41
CA LEU A 136 -1.95 -0.32 9.25
C LEU A 136 -2.77 -1.55 8.79
N ALA A 137 -3.11 -2.45 9.70
CA ALA A 137 -3.84 -3.67 9.37
C ALA A 137 -5.22 -3.36 8.79
N SER A 138 -5.98 -2.46 9.42
CA SER A 138 -7.30 -2.06 8.95
C SER A 138 -7.25 -1.30 7.62
N SER A 139 -6.33 -0.35 7.46
CA SER A 139 -6.19 0.41 6.20
C SER A 139 -5.74 -0.48 5.03
N LYS A 140 -4.82 -1.43 5.27
CA LYS A 140 -4.36 -2.37 4.24
C LYS A 140 -5.43 -3.38 3.86
N LEU A 141 -6.29 -3.78 4.80
CA LEU A 141 -7.44 -4.62 4.48
C LEU A 141 -8.37 -3.91 3.48
N VAL A 142 -8.75 -2.67 3.80
CA VAL A 142 -9.60 -1.85 2.91
C VAL A 142 -8.97 -1.67 1.54
N SER A 143 -7.71 -1.24 1.47
CA SER A 143 -7.04 -1.03 0.18
C SER A 143 -6.83 -2.32 -0.61
N THR A 144 -6.56 -3.46 0.03
CA THR A 144 -6.41 -4.75 -0.64
C THR A 144 -7.73 -5.25 -1.22
N ILE A 145 -8.85 -5.07 -0.49
CA ILE A 145 -10.19 -5.41 -0.97
C ILE A 145 -10.55 -4.54 -2.17
N ILE A 146 -10.36 -3.22 -2.08
CA ILE A 146 -10.65 -2.29 -3.17
C ILE A 146 -9.83 -2.66 -4.41
N LEU A 147 -8.52 -2.83 -4.28
CA LEU A 147 -7.65 -3.17 -5.41
C LEU A 147 -7.93 -4.57 -5.95
N GLY A 148 -8.27 -5.54 -5.10
CA GLY A 148 -8.66 -6.87 -5.52
C GLY A 148 -9.96 -6.88 -6.32
N TYR A 149 -10.95 -6.10 -5.90
CA TYR A 149 -12.21 -5.95 -6.63
C TYR A 149 -12.01 -5.21 -7.96
N LEU A 150 -11.30 -4.08 -7.94
CA LEU A 150 -10.96 -3.33 -9.14
C LEU A 150 -10.14 -4.17 -10.12
N GLY A 151 -9.21 -4.98 -9.60
CA GLY A 151 -8.37 -5.82 -10.45
C GLY A 151 -9.13 -6.96 -11.15
N LYS A 152 -10.17 -7.52 -10.53
CA LYS A 152 -11.03 -8.53 -11.15
C LYS A 152 -11.80 -7.94 -12.35
N GLU A 153 -12.17 -6.68 -12.26
CA GLU A 153 -12.86 -5.98 -13.35
C GLU A 153 -11.93 -5.61 -14.52
N ILE A 154 -10.61 -5.52 -14.30
CA ILE A 154 -9.63 -5.24 -15.39
C ILE A 154 -9.70 -6.32 -16.49
N THR A 155 -9.90 -7.58 -16.13
CA THR A 155 -10.08 -8.66 -17.11
C THR A 155 -11.39 -8.51 -17.90
N THR A 156 -12.40 -7.89 -17.32
CA THR A 156 -13.72 -7.64 -17.91
C THR A 156 -13.74 -6.36 -18.76
N ILE A 157 -12.77 -5.46 -18.60
CA ILE A 157 -12.62 -4.23 -19.39
C ILE A 157 -12.44 -4.51 -20.87
N LEU A 158 -11.74 -5.59 -21.21
CA LEU A 158 -11.55 -6.02 -22.59
C LEU A 158 -12.85 -6.46 -23.28
N THR A 159 -13.87 -6.83 -22.50
CA THR A 159 -15.19 -7.27 -23.00
C THR A 159 -16.29 -6.23 -22.88
N HIS A 160 -16.15 -5.23 -21.95
CA HIS A 160 -17.17 -4.21 -21.72
C HIS A 160 -16.54 -2.81 -21.55
N PRO A 161 -16.41 -2.02 -22.64
CA PRO A 161 -15.70 -0.73 -22.62
C PRO A 161 -16.33 0.31 -21.68
N LEU A 162 -17.64 0.25 -21.44
CA LEU A 162 -18.33 1.16 -20.54
C LEU A 162 -17.86 1.00 -19.07
N ARG A 163 -17.62 -0.22 -18.62
CA ARG A 163 -17.10 -0.49 -17.27
C ARG A 163 -15.65 -0.03 -17.12
N GLY A 164 -14.86 -0.15 -18.20
CA GLY A 164 -13.50 0.38 -18.26
C GLY A 164 -13.44 1.89 -18.08
N ILE A 165 -14.35 2.62 -18.70
CA ILE A 165 -14.46 4.07 -18.56
C ILE A 165 -14.83 4.45 -17.12
N LEU A 166 -15.79 3.76 -16.51
CA LEU A 166 -16.21 4.01 -15.12
C LEU A 166 -15.05 3.77 -14.14
N MET A 167 -14.24 2.75 -14.38
CA MET A 167 -13.06 2.43 -13.59
C MET A 167 -11.95 3.47 -13.76
N LEU A 168 -11.72 3.95 -15.00
CA LEU A 168 -10.82 5.06 -15.27
C LEU A 168 -11.27 6.33 -14.53
N VAL A 169 -12.57 6.62 -14.51
CA VAL A 169 -13.12 7.77 -13.78
C VAL A 169 -12.87 7.62 -12.28
N VAL A 170 -13.10 6.43 -11.70
CA VAL A 170 -12.80 6.15 -10.29
C VAL A 170 -11.32 6.34 -9.99
N LEU A 171 -10.41 5.83 -10.83
CA LEU A 171 -8.97 6.01 -10.69
C LEU A 171 -8.56 7.48 -10.78
N VAL A 172 -9.14 8.23 -11.72
CA VAL A 172 -8.89 9.68 -11.90
C VAL A 172 -9.42 10.47 -10.70
N VAL A 173 -10.61 10.15 -10.20
CA VAL A 173 -11.17 10.78 -8.99
C VAL A 173 -10.28 10.50 -7.78
N PHE A 174 -9.84 9.25 -7.60
CA PHE A 174 -8.89 8.89 -6.54
C PHE A 174 -7.56 9.64 -6.70
N TRP A 175 -7.05 9.77 -7.92
CA TRP A 175 -5.83 10.52 -8.20
C TRP A 175 -5.99 12.03 -7.90
N ILE A 176 -7.11 12.64 -8.31
CA ILE A 176 -7.43 14.06 -8.04
C ILE A 176 -7.57 14.30 -6.54
N VAL A 177 -8.28 13.41 -5.83
CA VAL A 177 -8.45 13.50 -4.36
C VAL A 177 -7.11 13.34 -3.67
N GLY A 178 -6.28 12.35 -4.09
CA GLY A 178 -4.92 12.16 -3.57
C GLY A 178 -4.04 13.39 -3.81
N LYS A 179 -4.10 13.98 -5.01
CA LYS A 179 -3.34 15.18 -5.37
C LYS A 179 -3.84 16.43 -4.64
N LYS A 180 -5.16 16.58 -4.44
CA LYS A 180 -5.72 17.66 -3.61
C LYS A 180 -5.33 17.53 -2.15
N LEU A 181 -5.35 16.33 -1.61
CA LEU A 181 -4.86 16.06 -0.26
C LEU A 181 -3.36 16.37 -0.14
N GLU A 182 -2.55 15.93 -1.10
CA GLU A 182 -1.12 16.25 -1.16
C GLU A 182 -0.89 17.78 -1.22
N GLN A 183 -1.63 18.49 -2.05
CA GLN A 183 -1.54 19.96 -2.17
C GLN A 183 -2.05 20.65 -0.90
N HIS A 184 -3.09 20.18 -0.27
CA HIS A 184 -3.59 20.73 0.99
C HIS A 184 -2.58 20.54 2.13
N PHE A 185 -1.87 19.41 2.14
CA PHE A 185 -0.87 19.09 3.17
C PHE A 185 0.53 19.62 2.87
N MET A 186 0.91 19.77 1.58
CA MET A 186 2.19 20.32 1.17
C MET A 186 2.11 21.79 0.69
N GLY A 187 0.94 22.26 0.32
CA GLY A 187 0.72 23.50 -0.41
C GLY A 187 0.39 24.75 0.44
N SER A 188 0.51 24.70 1.77
CA SER A 188 0.52 25.95 2.57
C SER A 188 1.88 26.65 2.49
N LYS A 189 2.34 26.92 1.27
CA LYS A 189 3.44 27.81 0.94
C LYS A 189 2.93 28.82 -0.09
N LYS A 190 2.17 29.81 0.39
CA LYS A 190 2.11 31.16 -0.17
C LYS A 190 1.50 32.04 0.92
N GLU A 191 2.34 32.48 1.81
CA GLU A 191 2.42 33.82 2.39
C GLU A 191 3.66 33.89 3.28
#